data_e156e43a746311bc73baa4bae65ac817
#
_entry.id   e156e43a746311bc73baa4bae65ac817
#
_cell.length_a   1.000
_cell.length_b   1.000
_cell.length_c   1.000
_cell.angle_alpha   90.00
_cell.angle_beta   90.00
_cell.angle_gamma   90.00
#
_symmetry.space_group_name_H-M   'P 1'
#
loop_
_entity.id
_entity.type
_entity.pdbx_description
1 polymer ?
#
loop_
_entity_poly.entity_id
_entity_poly.type
_entity_poly.pdbx_seq_one_letter_code
_entity_poly.pdbx_strand_id
1 'polypeptide(L)'
;AYDLVAGRLVHVQIGDRRQAETLVGLPGQSGDLFVGDRNYGKRDNLVAMDGLQAATLLRFSPQHCRLEQADGTTFSVISWLQTLREETEIGETESYAVQDLKRVKVRVLALRLPADAAEKARQRVLARAKRKKQVVRPETLFLAEWVLRVRTLPAGDWPARELFWLYRNRWQIELLIKQMKQFLLLVRLRSHHPETVRAALLAALVAWAFQEEEGQALVRTLV
;
A
#
# COMPACT_ATOMS: atom_id res chain seq x y z
N ALA A 1 9.92 5.92 3.07
CA ALA A 1 9.46 4.79 3.90
C ALA A 1 9.48 5.20 5.37
N TYR A 2 8.61 4.62 6.17
CA TYR A 2 8.49 4.85 7.60
C TYR A 2 8.57 3.51 8.32
N ASP A 3 9.47 3.41 9.29
CA ASP A 3 9.61 2.24 10.14
C ASP A 3 8.52 2.28 11.22
N LEU A 4 7.55 1.38 11.14
CA LEU A 4 6.41 1.30 12.08
C LEU A 4 6.82 0.84 13.48
N VAL A 5 7.92 0.09 13.60
CA VAL A 5 8.41 -0.43 14.88
C VAL A 5 9.24 0.63 15.59
N ALA A 6 10.20 1.22 14.86
CA ALA A 6 11.05 2.28 15.41
C ALA A 6 10.34 3.64 15.49
N GLY A 7 9.17 3.78 14.86
CA GLY A 7 8.41 5.03 14.85
C GLY A 7 9.12 6.18 14.13
N ARG A 8 9.94 5.89 13.13
CA ARG A 8 10.77 6.91 12.47
C ARG A 8 10.76 6.82 10.94
N LEU A 9 11.05 7.96 10.30
CA LEU A 9 11.23 8.04 8.87
C LEU A 9 12.61 7.48 8.48
N VAL A 10 12.64 6.46 7.62
CA VAL A 10 13.90 5.79 7.21
C VAL A 10 14.32 6.12 5.78
N HIS A 11 13.38 6.54 4.93
CA HIS A 11 13.69 6.90 3.56
C HIS A 11 12.67 7.89 3.00
N VAL A 12 13.15 8.90 2.27
CA VAL A 12 12.35 9.85 1.52
C VAL A 12 12.83 9.90 0.08
N GLN A 13 11.91 9.72 -0.83
CA GLN A 13 12.17 9.92 -2.26
C GLN A 13 11.41 11.15 -2.74
N ILE A 14 12.13 12.10 -3.32
CA ILE A 14 11.55 13.28 -3.93
C ILE A 14 11.64 13.10 -5.45
N GLY A 15 10.48 13.01 -6.08
CA GLY A 15 10.36 12.86 -7.52
C GLY A 15 9.41 13.88 -8.13
N ASP A 16 9.39 13.94 -9.44
CA ASP A 16 8.43 14.77 -10.15
C ASP A 16 7.05 14.07 -10.23
N ARG A 17 6.03 14.78 -10.72
CA ARG A 17 4.66 14.26 -10.88
C ARG A 17 4.57 13.04 -11.82
N ARG A 18 5.57 12.80 -12.66
CA ARG A 18 5.60 11.72 -13.65
C ARG A 18 6.22 10.46 -13.08
N GLN A 19 6.98 10.56 -12.00
CA GLN A 19 7.53 9.39 -11.33
C GLN A 19 6.41 8.63 -10.63
N ALA A 20 6.25 7.36 -11.01
CA ALA A 20 5.31 6.48 -10.36
C ALA A 20 5.80 6.14 -8.94
N GLU A 21 4.88 6.07 -8.00
CA GLU A 21 5.16 5.49 -6.68
C GLU A 21 5.56 4.02 -6.86
N THR A 22 6.74 3.68 -6.35
CA THR A 22 7.33 2.34 -6.49
C THR A 22 8.12 1.95 -5.25
N LEU A 23 8.21 0.64 -4.99
CA LEU A 23 9.13 0.06 -4.02
C LEU A 23 10.50 -0.25 -4.65
N VAL A 24 10.57 -0.28 -5.98
CA VAL A 24 11.82 -0.53 -6.70
C VAL A 24 12.84 0.55 -6.35
N GLY A 25 14.02 0.13 -5.88
CA GLY A 25 15.09 1.04 -5.46
C GLY A 25 14.95 1.58 -4.03
N LEU A 26 13.90 1.22 -3.28
CA LEU A 26 13.88 1.52 -1.85
C LEU A 26 14.91 0.67 -1.12
N PRO A 27 15.60 1.22 -0.12
CA PRO A 27 16.46 0.43 0.75
C PRO A 27 15.61 -0.57 1.51
N GLY A 28 16.05 -1.81 1.49
CA GLY A 28 15.43 -2.93 2.20
C GLY A 28 16.43 -4.05 2.37
N GLN A 29 16.21 -4.88 3.36
CA GLN A 29 17.05 -6.02 3.68
C GLN A 29 16.22 -7.27 3.89
N SER A 30 16.88 -8.41 3.90
CA SER A 30 16.24 -9.70 4.20
C SER A 30 15.53 -9.64 5.57
N GLY A 31 14.28 -10.10 5.61
CA GLY A 31 13.44 -10.09 6.80
C GLY A 31 12.58 -8.83 6.98
N ASP A 32 12.78 -7.77 6.19
CA ASP A 32 11.90 -6.60 6.21
C ASP A 32 10.49 -6.95 5.70
N LEU A 33 9.48 -6.29 6.25
CA LEU A 33 8.10 -6.34 5.76
C LEU A 33 7.64 -4.97 5.26
N PHE A 34 7.44 -4.84 3.97
CA PHE A 34 6.90 -3.64 3.34
C PHE A 34 5.37 -3.65 3.32
N VAL A 35 4.75 -2.65 3.97
CA VAL A 35 3.31 -2.46 3.98
C VAL A 35 2.96 -1.25 3.13
N GLY A 36 2.20 -1.47 2.05
CA GLY A 36 1.94 -0.42 1.06
C GLY A 36 0.48 -0.30 0.63
N ASP A 37 0.11 0.85 0.09
CA ASP A 37 -1.21 1.08 -0.47
C ASP A 37 -1.39 0.46 -1.86
N ARG A 38 -2.50 0.79 -2.53
CA ARG A 38 -2.85 0.23 -3.84
C ARG A 38 -1.86 0.63 -4.95
N ASN A 39 -1.20 1.78 -4.83
CA ASN A 39 -0.26 2.25 -5.86
C ASN A 39 1.00 1.38 -5.88
N TYR A 40 1.35 0.78 -4.74
CA TYR A 40 2.45 -0.18 -4.62
C TYR A 40 2.07 -1.62 -4.96
N GLY A 41 0.78 -1.95 -5.08
CA GLY A 41 0.29 -3.29 -5.41
C GLY A 41 0.48 -3.64 -6.90
N LYS A 42 1.73 -3.65 -7.37
CA LYS A 42 2.14 -3.92 -8.75
C LYS A 42 3.11 -5.09 -8.78
N ARG A 43 3.20 -5.79 -9.93
CA ARG A 43 4.07 -6.96 -10.10
C ARG A 43 5.56 -6.62 -9.95
N ASP A 44 5.99 -5.50 -10.53
CA ASP A 44 7.37 -5.00 -10.43
C ASP A 44 7.82 -4.82 -8.97
N ASN A 45 6.95 -4.28 -8.12
CA ASN A 45 7.23 -4.13 -6.70
C ASN A 45 7.32 -5.46 -5.97
N LEU A 46 6.41 -6.41 -6.24
CA LEU A 46 6.43 -7.74 -5.65
C LEU A 46 7.72 -8.49 -6.00
N VAL A 47 8.12 -8.41 -7.27
CA VAL A 47 9.34 -9.05 -7.77
C VAL A 47 10.62 -8.38 -7.24
N ALA A 48 10.62 -7.04 -7.13
CA ALA A 48 11.76 -6.32 -6.59
C ALA A 48 12.01 -6.64 -5.11
N MET A 49 10.95 -6.68 -4.31
CA MET A 49 11.06 -7.00 -2.88
C MET A 49 11.45 -8.45 -2.63
N ASP A 50 10.94 -9.38 -3.43
CA ASP A 50 11.37 -10.79 -3.39
C ASP A 50 12.87 -10.92 -3.67
N GLY A 51 13.40 -10.16 -4.63
CA GLY A 51 14.83 -10.11 -4.92
C GLY A 51 15.70 -9.60 -3.76
N LEU A 52 15.14 -8.83 -2.83
CA LEU A 52 15.77 -8.39 -1.58
C LEU A 52 15.54 -9.37 -0.42
N GLN A 53 14.82 -10.47 -0.65
CA GLN A 53 14.33 -11.39 0.39
C GLN A 53 13.49 -10.65 1.45
N ALA A 54 12.83 -9.58 1.04
CA ALA A 54 11.91 -8.80 1.86
C ALA A 54 10.46 -9.19 1.56
N ALA A 55 9.67 -9.27 2.61
CA ALA A 55 8.26 -9.59 2.49
C ALA A 55 7.41 -8.35 2.14
N THR A 56 6.24 -8.57 1.57
CA THR A 56 5.29 -7.51 1.25
C THR A 56 3.89 -7.82 1.77
N LEU A 57 3.17 -6.76 2.18
CA LEU A 57 1.75 -6.77 2.44
C LEU A 57 1.14 -5.52 1.80
N LEU A 58 0.57 -5.69 0.61
CA LEU A 58 0.12 -4.58 -0.21
C LEU A 58 -1.39 -4.62 -0.44
N ARG A 59 -2.02 -3.45 -0.57
CA ARG A 59 -3.40 -3.40 -1.04
C ARG A 59 -3.44 -3.84 -2.51
N PHE A 60 -4.27 -4.83 -2.77
CA PHE A 60 -4.36 -5.45 -4.09
C PHE A 60 -5.51 -4.87 -4.92
N SER A 61 -5.29 -4.75 -6.23
CA SER A 61 -6.31 -4.41 -7.21
C SER A 61 -6.10 -5.24 -8.47
N PRO A 62 -7.05 -6.09 -8.88
CA PRO A 62 -6.93 -6.91 -10.08
C PRO A 62 -6.72 -6.12 -11.36
N GLN A 63 -7.17 -4.86 -11.39
CA GLN A 63 -7.02 -3.97 -12.55
C GLN A 63 -5.58 -3.48 -12.74
N HIS A 64 -4.79 -3.40 -11.66
CA HIS A 64 -3.43 -2.86 -11.68
C HIS A 64 -2.35 -3.92 -11.52
N CYS A 65 -2.71 -5.08 -10.99
CA CYS A 65 -1.80 -6.20 -10.80
C CYS A 65 -2.46 -7.49 -11.27
N ARG A 66 -2.11 -7.92 -12.47
CA ARG A 66 -2.57 -9.21 -13.00
C ARG A 66 -1.68 -10.32 -12.43
N LEU A 67 -2.30 -11.31 -11.84
CA LEU A 67 -1.64 -12.48 -11.30
C LEU A 67 -1.94 -13.71 -12.16
N GLU A 68 -1.15 -14.76 -11.99
CA GLU A 68 -1.28 -16.03 -12.68
C GLU A 68 -1.55 -17.17 -11.72
N GLN A 69 -2.18 -18.21 -12.21
CA GLN A 69 -2.31 -19.49 -11.53
C GLN A 69 -1.02 -20.31 -11.68
N ALA A 70 -0.95 -21.46 -11.01
CA ALA A 70 0.22 -22.35 -11.06
C ALA A 70 0.54 -22.81 -12.49
N ASP A 71 -0.48 -23.03 -13.31
CA ASP A 71 -0.40 -23.45 -14.72
C ASP A 71 -0.05 -22.32 -15.69
N GLY A 72 0.14 -21.08 -15.21
CA GLY A 72 0.44 -19.91 -16.05
C GLY A 72 -0.79 -19.21 -16.63
N THR A 73 -2.00 -19.70 -16.37
CA THR A 73 -3.22 -19.02 -16.78
C THR A 73 -3.51 -17.80 -15.91
N THR A 74 -4.27 -16.84 -16.43
CA THR A 74 -4.63 -15.63 -15.66
C THR A 74 -5.50 -15.99 -14.46
N PHE A 75 -5.10 -15.53 -13.27
CA PHE A 75 -5.88 -15.70 -12.06
C PHE A 75 -7.13 -14.80 -12.07
N SER A 76 -8.33 -15.42 -12.12
CA SER A 76 -9.60 -14.72 -12.06
C SER A 76 -10.00 -14.45 -10.60
N VAL A 77 -9.71 -13.23 -10.13
CA VAL A 77 -10.09 -12.80 -8.77
C VAL A 77 -11.60 -12.86 -8.55
N ILE A 78 -12.40 -12.45 -9.54
CA ILE A 78 -13.86 -12.45 -9.42
C ILE A 78 -14.40 -13.86 -9.26
N SER A 79 -13.96 -14.79 -10.13
CA SER A 79 -14.39 -16.19 -10.03
C SER A 79 -14.01 -16.81 -8.68
N TRP A 80 -12.84 -16.50 -8.18
CA TRP A 80 -12.42 -16.94 -6.86
C TRP A 80 -13.28 -16.34 -5.74
N LEU A 81 -13.54 -15.03 -5.76
CA LEU A 81 -14.37 -14.36 -4.74
C LEU A 81 -15.80 -14.90 -4.71
N GLN A 82 -16.34 -15.35 -5.84
CA GLN A 82 -17.65 -15.97 -5.94
C GLN A 82 -17.73 -17.34 -5.25
N THR A 83 -16.58 -17.98 -4.99
CA THR A 83 -16.54 -19.23 -4.21
C THR A 83 -16.60 -19.00 -2.70
N LEU A 84 -16.31 -17.78 -2.22
CA LEU A 84 -16.33 -17.40 -0.82
C LEU A 84 -17.77 -17.04 -0.41
N ARG A 85 -18.35 -17.79 0.52
CA ARG A 85 -19.81 -17.71 0.82
C ARG A 85 -20.15 -16.87 2.04
N GLU A 86 -19.25 -16.74 3.02
CA GLU A 86 -19.56 -16.12 4.31
C GLU A 86 -19.07 -14.66 4.40
N GLU A 87 -19.89 -13.81 5.04
CA GLU A 87 -19.62 -12.36 5.14
C GLU A 87 -18.41 -12.00 5.99
N THR A 88 -17.94 -12.88 6.86
CA THR A 88 -16.81 -12.64 7.77
C THR A 88 -15.62 -13.55 7.50
N GLU A 89 -15.74 -14.40 6.50
CA GLU A 89 -14.66 -15.31 6.13
C GLU A 89 -13.54 -14.57 5.43
N ILE A 90 -12.32 -14.79 5.90
CA ILE A 90 -11.12 -14.34 5.22
C ILE A 90 -10.73 -15.42 4.24
N GLY A 91 -10.99 -15.17 2.96
CA GLY A 91 -10.48 -16.03 1.89
C GLY A 91 -9.00 -15.82 1.70
N GLU A 92 -8.27 -16.90 1.47
CA GLU A 92 -6.87 -16.86 1.10
C GLU A 92 -6.60 -17.89 -0.01
N THR A 93 -5.88 -17.46 -1.05
CA THR A 93 -5.49 -18.32 -2.15
C THR A 93 -4.08 -18.01 -2.64
N GLU A 94 -3.43 -19.01 -3.20
CA GLU A 94 -2.11 -18.88 -3.81
C GLU A 94 -2.23 -18.40 -5.25
N SER A 95 -1.29 -17.57 -5.68
CA SER A 95 -1.17 -17.07 -7.02
C SER A 95 0.28 -16.66 -7.31
N TYR A 96 0.56 -16.16 -8.51
CA TYR A 96 1.91 -15.79 -8.91
C TYR A 96 1.94 -14.40 -9.55
N ALA A 97 2.89 -13.59 -9.11
CA ALA A 97 3.25 -12.34 -9.78
C ALA A 97 4.38 -12.65 -10.77
N VAL A 98 4.13 -12.38 -12.05
CA VAL A 98 5.11 -12.62 -13.11
C VAL A 98 5.51 -11.30 -13.74
N GLN A 99 6.80 -11.01 -13.72
CA GLN A 99 7.37 -9.82 -14.35
C GLN A 99 8.68 -10.22 -15.03
N ASP A 100 8.75 -9.97 -16.32
CA ASP A 100 9.82 -10.45 -17.19
C ASP A 100 10.00 -11.98 -17.07
N LEU A 101 11.16 -12.47 -16.73
CA LEU A 101 11.43 -13.90 -16.52
C LEU A 101 11.30 -14.35 -15.06
N LYS A 102 10.89 -13.45 -14.16
CA LYS A 102 10.79 -13.75 -12.74
C LYS A 102 9.35 -14.07 -12.37
N ARG A 103 9.18 -15.14 -11.61
CA ARG A 103 7.89 -15.61 -11.09
C ARG A 103 7.95 -15.70 -9.56
N VAL A 104 7.17 -14.89 -8.91
CA VAL A 104 7.15 -14.78 -7.44
C VAL A 104 5.82 -15.33 -6.93
N LYS A 105 5.90 -16.25 -5.99
CA LYS A 105 4.74 -16.81 -5.31
C LYS A 105 4.15 -15.77 -4.38
N VAL A 106 2.86 -15.55 -4.50
CA VAL A 106 2.11 -14.59 -3.68
C VAL A 106 0.84 -15.25 -3.14
N ARG A 107 0.30 -14.70 -2.09
CA ARG A 107 -1.01 -15.09 -1.57
C ARG A 107 -1.95 -13.90 -1.63
N VAL A 108 -3.13 -14.11 -2.18
CA VAL A 108 -4.21 -13.12 -2.24
C VAL A 108 -5.13 -13.35 -1.06
N LEU A 109 -5.37 -12.30 -0.30
CA LEU A 109 -6.27 -12.27 0.84
C LEU A 109 -7.51 -11.46 0.48
N ALA A 110 -8.69 -11.95 0.84
CA ALA A 110 -9.95 -11.26 0.66
C ALA A 110 -10.78 -11.28 1.94
N LEU A 111 -11.33 -10.12 2.28
CA LEU A 111 -12.31 -9.99 3.36
C LEU A 111 -13.54 -9.29 2.78
N ARG A 112 -14.70 -9.92 2.92
CA ARG A 112 -15.97 -9.30 2.53
C ARG A 112 -16.37 -8.23 3.54
N LEU A 113 -16.77 -7.08 3.07
CA LEU A 113 -17.28 -6.01 3.93
C LEU A 113 -18.68 -6.37 4.47
N PRO A 114 -19.02 -5.98 5.70
CA PRO A 114 -20.39 -6.03 6.19
C PRO A 114 -21.34 -5.25 5.25
N ALA A 115 -22.61 -5.62 5.20
CA ALA A 115 -23.58 -5.13 4.22
C ALA A 115 -23.65 -3.58 4.17
N ASP A 116 -23.65 -2.90 5.32
CA ASP A 116 -23.66 -1.44 5.42
C ASP A 116 -22.39 -0.78 4.86
N ALA A 117 -21.24 -1.39 5.12
CA ALA A 117 -19.95 -0.91 4.62
C ALA A 117 -19.80 -1.18 3.11
N ALA A 118 -20.29 -2.33 2.64
CA ALA A 118 -20.33 -2.67 1.23
C ALA A 118 -21.19 -1.68 0.43
N GLU A 119 -22.39 -1.35 0.94
CA GLU A 119 -23.26 -0.36 0.31
C GLU A 119 -22.60 1.02 0.24
N LYS A 120 -22.01 1.50 1.34
CA LYS A 120 -21.24 2.75 1.36
C LYS A 120 -20.08 2.73 0.36
N ALA A 121 -19.43 1.58 0.18
CA ALA A 121 -18.32 1.42 -0.79
C ALA A 121 -18.84 1.50 -2.23
N ARG A 122 -19.95 0.83 -2.56
CA ARG A 122 -20.63 0.94 -3.87
C ARG A 122 -21.03 2.38 -4.19
N GLN A 123 -21.67 3.07 -3.24
CA GLN A 123 -22.08 4.46 -3.42
C GLN A 123 -20.89 5.40 -3.70
N ARG A 124 -19.75 5.19 -3.04
CA ARG A 124 -18.52 5.95 -3.34
C ARG A 124 -18.01 5.71 -4.77
N VAL A 125 -18.10 4.47 -5.27
CA VAL A 125 -17.73 4.15 -6.65
C VAL A 125 -18.65 4.85 -7.63
N LEU A 126 -19.96 4.79 -7.41
CA LEU A 126 -20.98 5.44 -8.25
C LEU A 126 -20.81 6.96 -8.26
N ALA A 127 -20.64 7.58 -7.09
CA ALA A 127 -20.43 9.01 -6.97
C ALA A 127 -19.15 9.48 -7.69
N ARG A 128 -18.06 8.69 -7.60
CA ARG A 128 -16.81 8.98 -8.33
C ARG A 128 -17.02 8.89 -9.85
N ALA A 129 -17.73 7.86 -10.31
CA ALA A 129 -18.01 7.65 -11.72
C ALA A 129 -18.89 8.78 -12.28
N LYS A 130 -19.93 9.19 -11.55
CA LYS A 130 -20.79 10.32 -11.90
C LYS A 130 -19.98 11.62 -12.10
N ARG A 131 -19.05 11.91 -11.17
CA ARG A 131 -18.16 13.09 -11.32
C ARG A 131 -17.27 13.02 -12.55
N LYS A 132 -16.86 11.81 -12.95
CA LYS A 132 -16.00 11.56 -14.11
C LYS A 132 -16.76 11.28 -15.40
N LYS A 133 -18.09 11.32 -15.37
CA LYS A 133 -18.96 10.95 -16.49
C LYS A 133 -18.62 9.56 -17.08
N GLN A 134 -18.34 8.58 -16.21
CA GLN A 134 -17.96 7.22 -16.59
C GLN A 134 -19.07 6.22 -16.22
N VAL A 135 -19.23 5.20 -17.05
CA VAL A 135 -20.12 4.05 -16.74
C VAL A 135 -19.37 3.09 -15.82
N VAL A 136 -20.04 2.61 -14.78
CA VAL A 136 -19.48 1.64 -13.84
C VAL A 136 -19.83 0.23 -14.32
N ARG A 137 -18.84 -0.63 -14.43
CA ARG A 137 -19.04 -2.05 -14.75
C ARG A 137 -19.54 -2.80 -13.51
N PRO A 138 -20.42 -3.82 -13.67
CA PRO A 138 -20.90 -4.63 -12.55
C PRO A 138 -19.77 -5.23 -11.71
N GLU A 139 -18.68 -5.67 -12.34
CA GLU A 139 -17.53 -6.22 -11.67
C GLU A 139 -16.84 -5.22 -10.73
N THR A 140 -16.86 -3.93 -11.08
CA THR A 140 -16.29 -2.88 -10.23
C THR A 140 -17.12 -2.68 -8.96
N LEU A 141 -18.45 -2.78 -9.07
CA LEU A 141 -19.36 -2.74 -7.91
C LEU A 141 -19.18 -3.97 -7.03
N PHE A 142 -19.10 -5.16 -7.63
CA PHE A 142 -18.83 -6.40 -6.90
C PHE A 142 -17.49 -6.34 -6.14
N LEU A 143 -16.42 -5.89 -6.80
CA LEU A 143 -15.10 -5.74 -6.16
C LEU A 143 -15.07 -4.67 -5.06
N ALA A 144 -16.00 -3.70 -5.09
CA ALA A 144 -16.10 -2.67 -4.04
C ALA A 144 -16.56 -3.24 -2.69
N GLU A 145 -17.20 -4.41 -2.68
CA GLU A 145 -17.62 -5.11 -1.47
C GLU A 145 -16.49 -5.84 -0.74
N TRP A 146 -15.30 -5.87 -1.36
CA TRP A 146 -14.18 -6.67 -0.88
C TRP A 146 -12.97 -5.81 -0.49
N VAL A 147 -12.31 -6.20 0.57
CA VAL A 147 -11.00 -5.71 0.96
C VAL A 147 -9.96 -6.71 0.51
N LEU A 148 -9.18 -6.35 -0.51
CA LEU A 148 -8.19 -7.24 -1.11
C LEU A 148 -6.78 -6.84 -0.70
N ARG A 149 -5.94 -7.85 -0.38
CA ARG A 149 -4.51 -7.72 -0.10
C ARG A 149 -3.74 -8.77 -0.89
N VAL A 150 -2.48 -8.47 -1.16
CA VAL A 150 -1.50 -9.43 -1.66
C VAL A 150 -0.31 -9.45 -0.72
N ARG A 151 0.20 -10.65 -0.44
CA ARG A 151 1.37 -10.85 0.42
C ARG A 151 2.36 -11.82 -0.20
N THR A 152 3.65 -11.66 0.11
CA THR A 152 4.70 -12.64 -0.18
C THR A 152 5.07 -13.46 1.06
N LEU A 153 4.62 -13.08 2.27
CA LEU A 153 4.81 -13.83 3.51
C LEU A 153 4.28 -15.28 3.38
N PRO A 154 4.99 -16.28 3.91
CA PRO A 154 4.52 -17.65 4.00
C PRO A 154 3.21 -17.78 4.77
N ALA A 155 2.40 -18.82 4.45
CA ALA A 155 1.08 -18.99 5.05
C ALA A 155 1.13 -19.28 6.56
N GLY A 156 2.18 -20.00 7.02
CA GLY A 156 2.29 -20.47 8.41
C GLY A 156 2.70 -19.38 9.41
N ASP A 157 3.42 -18.35 8.96
CA ASP A 157 4.05 -17.39 9.87
C ASP A 157 3.07 -16.35 10.41
N TRP A 158 2.05 -16.00 9.61
CA TRP A 158 1.11 -14.93 9.95
C TRP A 158 -0.32 -15.27 9.54
N PRO A 159 -1.24 -15.44 10.50
CA PRO A 159 -2.67 -15.62 10.22
C PRO A 159 -3.23 -14.45 9.41
N ALA A 160 -4.08 -14.73 8.44
CA ALA A 160 -4.65 -13.70 7.54
C ALA A 160 -5.35 -12.57 8.32
N ARG A 161 -6.01 -12.89 9.44
CA ARG A 161 -6.69 -11.90 10.31
C ARG A 161 -5.70 -10.89 10.89
N GLU A 162 -4.54 -11.34 11.35
CA GLU A 162 -3.49 -10.49 11.90
C GLU A 162 -2.90 -9.56 10.83
N LEU A 163 -2.77 -10.05 9.60
CA LEU A 163 -2.32 -9.23 8.47
C LEU A 163 -3.31 -8.11 8.12
N PHE A 164 -4.61 -8.36 8.22
CA PHE A 164 -5.61 -7.30 8.06
C PHE A 164 -5.50 -6.26 9.19
N TRP A 165 -5.23 -6.69 10.41
CA TRP A 165 -5.00 -5.81 11.54
C TRP A 165 -3.69 -5.02 11.38
N LEU A 166 -2.58 -5.68 11.07
CA LEU A 166 -1.28 -5.05 10.82
C LEU A 166 -1.38 -3.99 9.72
N TYR A 167 -2.08 -4.30 8.65
CA TYR A 167 -2.28 -3.35 7.55
C TYR A 167 -2.98 -2.04 8.00
N ARG A 168 -3.79 -2.06 9.03
CA ARG A 168 -4.44 -0.85 9.55
C ARG A 168 -3.41 0.16 10.07
N ASN A 169 -2.27 -0.30 10.56
CA ASN A 169 -1.21 0.59 11.06
C ASN A 169 -0.56 1.41 9.94
N ARG A 170 -0.74 1.04 8.68
CA ARG A 170 -0.27 1.82 7.52
C ARG A 170 -0.77 3.28 7.55
N TRP A 171 -1.93 3.54 8.14
CA TRP A 171 -2.47 4.91 8.21
C TRP A 171 -1.57 5.87 8.99
N GLN A 172 -0.68 5.39 9.84
CA GLN A 172 0.28 6.21 10.59
C GLN A 172 1.16 7.04 9.64
N ILE A 173 1.53 6.51 8.47
CA ILE A 173 2.27 7.29 7.48
C ILE A 173 1.43 8.44 6.89
N GLU A 174 0.12 8.28 6.80
CA GLU A 174 -0.78 9.35 6.34
C GLU A 174 -0.87 10.47 7.38
N LEU A 175 -0.88 10.12 8.66
CA LEU A 175 -0.81 11.12 9.76
C LEU A 175 0.53 11.85 9.74
N LEU A 176 1.63 11.11 9.59
CA LEU A 176 2.95 11.68 9.47
C LEU A 176 3.02 12.68 8.31
N ILE A 177 2.58 12.26 7.12
CA ILE A 177 2.54 13.16 5.94
C ILE A 177 1.66 14.39 6.21
N LYS A 178 0.54 14.23 6.92
CA LYS A 178 -0.32 15.35 7.29
C LYS A 178 0.38 16.30 8.25
N GLN A 179 1.02 15.79 9.28
CA GLN A 179 1.82 16.58 10.22
C GLN A 179 2.95 17.33 9.52
N MET A 180 3.72 16.61 8.67
CA MET A 180 4.77 17.23 7.87
C MET A 180 4.23 18.37 7.00
N LYS A 181 3.13 18.17 6.29
CA LYS A 181 2.51 19.21 5.45
C LYS A 181 2.08 20.43 6.27
N GLN A 182 1.53 20.22 7.46
CA GLN A 182 1.12 21.32 8.34
C GLN A 182 2.32 22.06 8.92
N PHE A 183 3.29 21.32 9.41
CA PHE A 183 4.48 21.88 10.04
C PHE A 183 5.39 22.62 9.05
N LEU A 184 5.67 22.00 7.92
CA LEU A 184 6.61 22.51 6.92
C LEU A 184 5.99 23.55 5.98
N LEU A 185 4.70 23.89 6.17
CA LEU A 185 3.97 24.81 5.28
C LEU A 185 4.18 24.49 3.79
N LEU A 186 4.37 23.20 3.46
CA LEU A 186 4.67 22.72 2.09
C LEU A 186 3.65 23.17 1.05
N VAL A 187 2.45 23.55 1.50
CA VAL A 187 1.38 24.10 0.64
C VAL A 187 1.72 25.52 0.17
N ARG A 188 2.72 26.19 0.76
CA ARG A 188 3.09 27.61 0.48
C ARG A 188 4.39 27.76 -0.29
N LEU A 189 4.90 26.71 -0.92
CA LEU A 189 6.06 26.84 -1.82
C LEU A 189 5.70 27.76 -2.99
N ARG A 190 6.29 28.97 -3.00
CA ARG A 190 5.98 30.01 -3.99
C ARG A 190 6.78 29.89 -5.28
N SER A 191 7.80 29.05 -5.30
CA SER A 191 8.66 28.86 -6.47
C SER A 191 8.11 27.76 -7.38
N HIS A 192 8.21 28.00 -8.69
CA HIS A 192 7.96 27.00 -9.73
C HIS A 192 9.26 26.38 -10.27
N HIS A 193 10.42 26.86 -9.82
CA HIS A 193 11.72 26.35 -10.26
C HIS A 193 12.03 25.02 -9.55
N PRO A 194 12.25 23.89 -10.27
CA PRO A 194 12.37 22.56 -9.68
C PRO A 194 13.43 22.45 -8.60
N GLU A 195 14.62 23.00 -8.82
CA GLU A 195 15.74 22.93 -7.87
C GLU A 195 15.46 23.73 -6.59
N THR A 196 14.83 24.89 -6.71
CA THR A 196 14.42 25.70 -5.54
C THR A 196 13.37 24.97 -4.71
N VAL A 197 12.39 24.32 -5.36
CA VAL A 197 11.38 23.51 -4.69
C VAL A 197 12.03 22.32 -3.99
N ARG A 198 12.95 21.63 -4.66
CA ARG A 198 13.68 20.49 -4.11
C ARG A 198 14.52 20.88 -2.89
N ALA A 199 15.27 21.99 -2.97
CA ALA A 199 16.07 22.50 -1.86
C ALA A 199 15.19 22.87 -0.65
N ALA A 200 14.07 23.57 -0.88
CA ALA A 200 13.13 23.93 0.17
C ALA A 200 12.50 22.70 0.83
N LEU A 201 12.12 21.67 0.04
CA LEU A 201 11.61 20.40 0.57
C LEU A 201 12.64 19.65 1.41
N LEU A 202 13.90 19.61 0.95
CA LEU A 202 14.98 18.96 1.69
C LEU A 202 15.28 19.69 3.01
N ALA A 203 15.40 21.03 2.98
CA ALA A 203 15.61 21.83 4.17
C ALA A 203 14.49 21.63 5.20
N ALA A 204 13.25 21.61 4.72
CA ALA A 204 12.08 21.37 5.54
C ALA A 204 12.08 19.95 6.15
N LEU A 205 12.45 18.91 5.40
CA LEU A 205 12.58 17.54 5.90
C LEU A 205 13.67 17.42 6.95
N VAL A 206 14.81 18.08 6.76
CA VAL A 206 15.90 18.12 7.75
C VAL A 206 15.43 18.79 9.04
N ALA A 207 14.78 19.95 8.97
CA ALA A 207 14.23 20.63 10.15
C ALA A 207 13.21 19.77 10.91
N TRP A 208 12.36 19.07 10.17
CA TRP A 208 11.39 18.15 10.76
C TRP A 208 12.08 16.94 11.45
N ALA A 209 13.12 16.36 10.83
CA ALA A 209 13.86 15.24 11.40
C ALA A 209 14.53 15.61 12.74
N PHE A 210 15.14 16.80 12.83
CA PHE A 210 15.70 17.30 14.08
C PHE A 210 14.64 17.45 15.19
N GLN A 211 13.45 17.95 14.86
CA GLN A 211 12.37 18.08 15.87
C GLN A 211 11.86 16.72 16.34
N GLU A 212 11.76 15.73 15.47
CA GLU A 212 11.36 14.38 15.86
C GLU A 212 12.39 13.74 16.78
N GLU A 213 13.69 13.91 16.54
CA GLU A 213 14.77 13.43 17.42
C GLU A 213 14.72 14.09 18.78
N GLU A 214 14.57 15.41 18.84
CA GLU A 214 14.44 16.17 20.11
C GLU A 214 13.17 15.77 20.86
N GLY A 215 12.03 15.63 20.17
CA GLY A 215 10.78 15.17 20.76
C GLY A 215 10.89 13.77 21.34
N GLN A 216 11.53 12.84 20.65
CA GLN A 216 11.77 11.48 21.14
C GLN A 216 12.76 11.46 22.33
N ALA A 217 13.79 12.31 22.32
CA ALA A 217 14.75 12.44 23.43
C ALA A 217 14.04 12.95 24.69
N LEU A 218 13.17 13.96 24.56
CA LEU A 218 12.38 14.47 25.68
C LEU A 218 11.45 13.41 26.28
N VAL A 219 10.75 12.64 25.46
CA VAL A 219 9.88 11.55 25.93
C VAL A 219 10.68 10.49 26.68
N ARG A 220 11.88 10.12 26.20
CA ARG A 220 12.77 9.15 26.88
C ARG A 220 13.30 9.66 28.21
N THR A 221 13.39 10.97 28.40
CA THR A 221 13.88 11.59 29.63
C THR A 221 12.78 11.71 30.69
N LEU A 222 11.50 11.70 30.25
CA LEU A 222 10.33 11.87 31.13
C LEU A 222 9.68 10.53 31.56
N VAL A 223 10.14 9.40 31.02
CA VAL A 223 9.71 8.03 31.35
C VAL A 223 10.87 7.27 32.03
#